data_4ef09f0f2ac1d67f2d90662563bef803
#
_entry.id   4ef09f0f2ac1d67f2d90662563bef803
#
_cell.length_a   1.000
_cell.length_b   1.000
_cell.length_c   1.000
_cell.angle_alpha   90.00
_cell.angle_beta   90.00
_cell.angle_gamma   90.00
#
_symmetry.space_group_name_H-M   'P 1'
#
loop_
_entity.id
_entity.type
_entity.pdbx_description
1 polymer ?
#
loop_
_entity_poly.entity_id
_entity_poly.type
_entity_poly.pdbx_seq_one_letter_code
_entity_poly.pdbx_strand_id
1 'polypeptide(L)'
;MGSILRIVQVGVLGVAVSSCAPTPLPLHTTMDPLKVRKTSLTATLVMPESLKNATPRKEVSCAGTFDVPIGVELETAMTQALSQVFESVDVVEEKRLATHSDVIIEMAIPDLQAEGHCTLRRTLYATGPLYFVFAMFDPSDTYEGRVDLSGTVTGSAGQQLLAGTFNSKTHTKSTITTDRLNRAFAVETVFRESLIDTIQQLIRTLVKSPEFHEYADRRNAKPVQP
;
A
#
# COMPACT_ATOMS: atom_id res chain seq x y z
N MET A 1 28.16 43.88 30.99
CA MET A 1 28.42 43.16 29.73
C MET A 1 28.13 41.68 29.85
N GLY A 2 27.02 41.28 30.47
CA GLY A 2 26.73 39.85 30.76
C GLY A 2 25.38 39.32 30.26
N SER A 3 24.56 40.15 29.60
CA SER A 3 23.17 39.72 29.28
C SER A 3 22.92 39.39 27.81
N ILE A 4 23.80 39.67 26.90
CA ILE A 4 23.61 39.47 25.45
C ILE A 4 24.01 38.03 25.02
N LEU A 5 24.88 37.39 25.80
CA LEU A 5 25.42 36.04 25.43
C LEU A 5 24.43 34.89 25.73
N ARG A 6 23.40 35.10 26.58
CA ARG A 6 22.41 34.05 26.92
C ARG A 6 21.26 33.90 25.93
N ILE A 7 20.99 34.91 25.12
CA ILE A 7 19.86 34.89 24.15
C ILE A 7 20.23 34.09 22.88
N VAL A 8 21.52 34.04 22.50
CA VAL A 8 21.98 33.32 21.29
C VAL A 8 21.98 31.81 21.48
N GLN A 9 22.18 31.31 22.72
CA GLN A 9 22.20 29.86 22.98
C GLN A 9 20.83 29.20 22.98
N VAL A 10 19.75 29.92 23.24
CA VAL A 10 18.39 29.38 23.23
C VAL A 10 17.83 29.25 21.79
N GLY A 11 18.27 30.14 20.89
CA GLY A 11 17.83 30.15 19.50
C GLY A 11 18.38 28.98 18.65
N VAL A 12 19.55 28.44 19.00
CA VAL A 12 20.19 27.35 18.20
C VAL A 12 19.64 25.96 18.56
N LEU A 13 19.15 25.78 19.80
CA LEU A 13 18.55 24.49 20.20
C LEU A 13 17.14 24.26 19.64
N GLY A 14 16.41 25.33 19.26
CA GLY A 14 15.06 25.23 18.74
C GLY A 14 14.97 24.73 17.29
N VAL A 15 16.05 24.82 16.51
CA VAL A 15 16.04 24.45 15.08
C VAL A 15 16.40 22.98 14.86
N ALA A 16 17.03 22.32 15.82
CA ALA A 16 17.50 20.93 15.68
C ALA A 16 16.41 19.87 15.88
N VAL A 17 15.24 20.22 16.41
CA VAL A 17 14.18 19.26 16.77
C VAL A 17 13.15 19.05 15.64
N SER A 18 13.13 19.93 14.63
CA SER A 18 12.13 19.87 13.56
C SER A 18 12.47 18.90 12.41
N SER A 19 13.65 18.24 12.46
CA SER A 19 14.09 17.34 11.36
C SER A 19 13.69 15.88 11.53
N CYS A 20 13.02 15.50 12.63
CA CYS A 20 12.65 14.10 12.92
C CYS A 20 11.16 13.78 12.73
N ALA A 21 10.35 14.74 12.28
CA ALA A 21 8.94 14.45 12.01
C ALA A 21 8.82 13.53 10.78
N PRO A 22 8.02 12.44 10.87
CA PRO A 22 7.76 11.60 9.73
C PRO A 22 7.10 12.39 8.60
N THR A 23 7.39 12.00 7.38
CA THR A 23 6.83 12.65 6.20
C THR A 23 5.55 11.89 5.80
N PRO A 24 4.39 12.54 5.68
CA PRO A 24 3.21 11.90 5.13
C PRO A 24 3.50 11.51 3.68
N LEU A 25 3.17 10.27 3.31
CA LEU A 25 3.37 9.73 1.97
C LEU A 25 2.04 9.82 1.22
N PRO A 26 1.89 10.70 0.21
CA PRO A 26 0.65 10.80 -0.54
C PRO A 26 0.53 9.59 -1.49
N LEU A 27 -0.07 8.50 -1.02
CA LEU A 27 -0.41 7.37 -1.88
C LEU A 27 -1.65 7.73 -2.72
N HIS A 28 -1.60 7.48 -4.01
CA HIS A 28 -2.73 7.59 -4.93
C HIS A 28 -2.80 6.34 -5.78
N THR A 29 -3.68 5.43 -5.40
CA THR A 29 -3.80 4.13 -6.04
C THR A 29 -4.96 4.13 -7.04
N THR A 30 -4.67 3.83 -8.29
CA THR A 30 -5.66 3.62 -9.34
C THR A 30 -5.49 2.22 -9.91
N MET A 31 -6.55 1.44 -9.92
CA MET A 31 -6.52 0.07 -10.44
C MET A 31 -6.69 0.05 -11.95
N ASP A 32 -5.76 -0.62 -12.64
CA ASP A 32 -5.92 -0.90 -14.06
C ASP A 32 -7.07 -1.89 -14.30
N PRO A 33 -7.71 -1.83 -15.49
CA PRO A 33 -8.75 -2.78 -15.88
C PRO A 33 -8.24 -4.23 -15.81
N LEU A 34 -8.92 -5.06 -15.04
CA LEU A 34 -8.64 -6.47 -14.94
C LEU A 34 -9.35 -7.21 -16.09
N LYS A 35 -8.65 -8.14 -16.74
CA LYS A 35 -9.24 -9.01 -17.77
C LYS A 35 -9.98 -10.18 -17.10
N VAL A 36 -11.06 -9.86 -16.38
CA VAL A 36 -11.90 -10.85 -15.67
C VAL A 36 -13.34 -10.75 -16.13
N ARG A 37 -14.07 -11.88 -16.03
CA ARG A 37 -15.51 -11.88 -16.32
C ARG A 37 -16.27 -11.35 -15.11
N LYS A 38 -17.13 -10.38 -15.32
CA LYS A 38 -18.02 -9.86 -14.28
C LYS A 38 -19.09 -10.89 -13.94
N THR A 39 -19.36 -11.06 -12.65
CA THR A 39 -20.42 -11.95 -12.13
C THR A 39 -21.67 -11.12 -11.78
N SER A 40 -22.81 -11.77 -11.63
CA SER A 40 -24.05 -11.17 -11.11
C SER A 40 -24.12 -11.18 -9.58
N LEU A 41 -23.03 -11.59 -8.90
CA LEU A 41 -22.97 -11.63 -7.45
C LEU A 41 -22.73 -10.23 -6.88
N THR A 42 -23.27 -9.98 -5.69
CA THR A 42 -22.98 -8.80 -4.88
C THR A 42 -21.87 -9.11 -3.87
N ALA A 43 -21.01 -8.15 -3.60
CA ALA A 43 -19.94 -8.30 -2.62
C ALA A 43 -20.00 -7.23 -1.53
N THR A 44 -19.59 -7.57 -0.33
CA THR A 44 -19.34 -6.60 0.74
C THR A 44 -17.88 -6.69 1.16
N LEU A 45 -17.20 -5.57 1.12
CA LEU A 45 -15.87 -5.38 1.69
C LEU A 45 -16.00 -4.88 3.13
N VAL A 46 -15.49 -5.66 4.07
CA VAL A 46 -15.48 -5.29 5.49
C VAL A 46 -14.21 -4.51 5.78
N MET A 47 -14.37 -3.22 6.11
CA MET A 47 -13.29 -2.29 6.42
C MET A 47 -13.48 -1.72 7.82
N PRO A 48 -13.02 -2.41 8.89
CA PRO A 48 -13.08 -1.88 10.24
C PRO A 48 -12.38 -0.52 10.34
N GLU A 49 -12.86 0.34 11.21
CA GLU A 49 -12.29 1.68 11.40
C GLU A 49 -10.77 1.64 11.67
N SER A 50 -10.31 0.64 12.42
CA SER A 50 -8.88 0.41 12.67
C SER A 50 -8.07 0.13 11.40
N LEU A 51 -8.66 -0.55 10.42
CA LEU A 51 -8.04 -0.81 9.12
C LEU A 51 -8.14 0.42 8.22
N LYS A 52 -9.30 1.06 8.16
CA LYS A 52 -9.53 2.27 7.35
C LYS A 52 -8.60 3.42 7.73
N ASN A 53 -8.37 3.61 9.04
CA ASN A 53 -7.48 4.65 9.58
C ASN A 53 -6.02 4.19 9.72
N ALA A 54 -5.67 2.99 9.20
CA ALA A 54 -4.32 2.47 9.33
C ALA A 54 -3.30 3.35 8.58
N THR A 55 -2.40 3.92 9.37
CA THR A 55 -1.29 4.76 8.87
C THR A 55 0.01 4.31 9.53
N PRO A 56 0.52 3.12 9.17
CA PRO A 56 1.74 2.61 9.74
C PRO A 56 2.93 3.51 9.41
N ARG A 57 3.80 3.64 10.41
CA ARG A 57 5.07 4.34 10.26
C ARG A 57 6.13 3.39 9.75
N LYS A 58 6.81 3.77 8.67
CA LYS A 58 7.90 2.99 8.07
C LYS A 58 9.16 3.82 7.96
N GLU A 59 10.27 3.27 8.45
CA GLU A 59 11.60 3.81 8.23
C GLU A 59 12.18 3.14 6.98
N VAL A 60 12.61 3.97 6.04
CA VAL A 60 13.24 3.53 4.79
C VAL A 60 14.64 4.11 4.76
N SER A 61 15.64 3.24 4.73
CA SER A 61 17.05 3.65 4.69
C SER A 61 17.27 4.69 3.59
N CYS A 62 18.05 5.73 3.88
CA CYS A 62 18.38 6.83 2.97
C CYS A 62 17.22 7.78 2.61
N ALA A 63 15.97 7.38 2.79
CA ALA A 63 14.83 8.23 2.50
C ALA A 63 14.25 8.91 3.74
N GLY A 64 14.31 8.23 4.89
CA GLY A 64 13.77 8.72 6.16
C GLY A 64 12.56 7.94 6.64
N THR A 65 11.79 8.56 7.53
CA THR A 65 10.60 7.95 8.13
C THR A 65 9.35 8.51 7.46
N PHE A 66 8.42 7.63 7.11
CA PHE A 66 7.17 7.94 6.43
C PHE A 66 5.97 7.44 7.22
N ASP A 67 4.91 8.23 7.27
CA ASP A 67 3.58 7.79 7.66
C ASP A 67 2.81 7.42 6.37
N VAL A 68 2.41 6.15 6.25
CA VAL A 68 1.85 5.56 5.03
C VAL A 68 0.35 5.36 5.22
N PRO A 69 -0.55 6.17 4.62
CA PRO A 69 -2.00 6.09 4.81
C PRO A 69 -2.60 4.92 4.01
N ILE A 70 -2.17 3.70 4.34
CA ILE A 70 -2.50 2.50 3.56
C ILE A 70 -3.98 2.12 3.63
N GLY A 71 -4.67 2.44 4.71
CA GLY A 71 -6.06 2.01 4.91
C GLY A 71 -7.02 2.63 3.90
N VAL A 72 -6.93 3.94 3.67
CA VAL A 72 -7.77 4.67 2.69
C VAL A 72 -7.48 4.18 1.27
N GLU A 73 -6.22 3.97 0.95
CA GLU A 73 -5.80 3.51 -0.38
C GLU A 73 -6.23 2.05 -0.62
N LEU A 74 -6.16 1.20 0.39
CA LEU A 74 -6.64 -0.17 0.33
C LEU A 74 -8.15 -0.20 0.06
N GLU A 75 -8.95 0.60 0.78
CA GLU A 75 -10.41 0.70 0.55
C GLU A 75 -10.70 1.11 -0.90
N THR A 76 -10.04 2.17 -1.36
CA THR A 76 -10.23 2.70 -2.72
C THR A 76 -9.85 1.66 -3.79
N ALA A 77 -8.65 1.09 -3.68
CA ALA A 77 -8.15 0.13 -4.66
C ALA A 77 -8.95 -1.19 -4.66
N MET A 78 -9.31 -1.70 -3.47
CA MET A 78 -10.14 -2.90 -3.36
C MET A 78 -11.53 -2.68 -3.93
N THR A 79 -12.18 -1.55 -3.64
CA THR A 79 -13.50 -1.24 -4.20
C THR A 79 -13.44 -1.15 -5.74
N GLN A 80 -12.42 -0.50 -6.29
CA GLN A 80 -12.21 -0.44 -7.74
C GLN A 80 -11.97 -1.83 -8.36
N ALA A 81 -11.15 -2.66 -7.71
CA ALA A 81 -10.84 -4.00 -8.20
C ALA A 81 -12.08 -4.93 -8.15
N LEU A 82 -12.78 -4.92 -7.02
CA LEU A 82 -13.96 -5.75 -6.81
C LEU A 82 -15.13 -5.36 -7.73
N SER A 83 -15.32 -4.07 -8.02
CA SER A 83 -16.37 -3.60 -8.95
C SER A 83 -16.19 -4.09 -10.38
N GLN A 84 -14.99 -4.58 -10.73
CA GLN A 84 -14.73 -5.23 -12.02
C GLN A 84 -15.16 -6.69 -12.04
N VAL A 85 -15.33 -7.32 -10.86
CA VAL A 85 -15.69 -8.74 -10.71
C VAL A 85 -17.15 -8.92 -10.32
N PHE A 86 -17.66 -8.08 -9.43
CA PHE A 86 -19.01 -8.15 -8.84
C PHE A 86 -19.95 -7.12 -9.45
N GLU A 87 -21.24 -7.42 -9.42
CA GLU A 87 -22.28 -6.52 -9.92
C GLU A 87 -22.35 -5.23 -9.09
N SER A 88 -22.31 -5.39 -7.76
CA SER A 88 -22.21 -4.28 -6.82
C SER A 88 -21.25 -4.61 -5.69
N VAL A 89 -20.65 -3.57 -5.13
CA VAL A 89 -19.73 -3.66 -3.99
C VAL A 89 -20.13 -2.65 -2.95
N ASP A 90 -20.46 -3.13 -1.76
CA ASP A 90 -20.73 -2.31 -0.59
C ASP A 90 -19.52 -2.35 0.36
N VAL A 91 -19.24 -1.24 1.03
CA VAL A 91 -18.19 -1.16 2.06
C VAL A 91 -18.87 -0.96 3.41
N VAL A 92 -18.55 -1.81 4.36
CA VAL A 92 -19.11 -1.76 5.72
C VAL A 92 -17.99 -1.84 6.77
N GLU A 93 -18.24 -1.29 7.94
CA GLU A 93 -17.25 -1.33 9.04
C GLU A 93 -17.27 -2.65 9.80
N GLU A 94 -18.39 -3.33 9.82
CA GLU A 94 -18.57 -4.57 10.57
C GLU A 94 -19.23 -5.66 9.72
N LYS A 95 -18.74 -6.89 9.85
CA LYS A 95 -19.30 -8.07 9.16
C LYS A 95 -20.79 -8.27 9.38
N ARG A 96 -21.32 -7.95 10.56
CA ARG A 96 -22.76 -8.07 10.88
C ARG A 96 -23.65 -7.19 9.99
N LEU A 97 -23.09 -6.14 9.37
CA LEU A 97 -23.82 -5.25 8.46
C LEU A 97 -23.90 -5.81 7.04
N ALA A 98 -23.12 -6.84 6.71
CA ALA A 98 -23.10 -7.48 5.39
C ALA A 98 -24.28 -8.48 5.18
N THR A 99 -25.52 -8.05 5.46
CA THR A 99 -26.69 -8.96 5.52
C THR A 99 -27.27 -9.37 4.17
N HIS A 100 -26.97 -8.63 3.12
CA HIS A 100 -27.58 -8.82 1.79
C HIS A 100 -26.59 -9.19 0.69
N SER A 101 -25.34 -9.45 1.03
CA SER A 101 -24.29 -9.75 0.05
C SER A 101 -24.15 -11.25 -0.18
N ASP A 102 -23.88 -11.61 -1.43
CA ASP A 102 -23.55 -12.97 -1.79
C ASP A 102 -22.16 -13.35 -1.29
N VAL A 103 -21.23 -12.40 -1.28
CA VAL A 103 -19.82 -12.60 -0.92
C VAL A 103 -19.40 -11.55 0.10
N ILE A 104 -18.69 -11.97 1.13
CA ILE A 104 -18.13 -11.11 2.18
C ILE A 104 -16.61 -11.24 2.13
N ILE A 105 -15.92 -10.10 2.08
CA ILE A 105 -14.47 -10.01 1.97
C ILE A 105 -13.94 -9.28 3.21
N GLU A 106 -13.09 -9.96 3.96
CA GLU A 106 -12.44 -9.43 5.17
C GLU A 106 -10.93 -9.37 4.95
N MET A 107 -10.32 -8.25 5.27
CA MET A 107 -8.88 -8.02 5.09
C MET A 107 -8.23 -7.69 6.43
N ALA A 108 -6.98 -8.14 6.61
CA ALA A 108 -6.13 -7.67 7.69
C ALA A 108 -5.35 -6.42 7.28
N ILE A 109 -4.77 -5.72 8.27
CA ILE A 109 -3.86 -4.60 8.01
C ILE A 109 -2.66 -5.13 7.20
N PRO A 110 -2.33 -4.49 6.06
CA PRO A 110 -1.22 -4.92 5.23
C PRO A 110 0.13 -4.80 5.97
N ASP A 111 1.00 -5.79 5.79
CA ASP A 111 2.40 -5.63 6.16
C ASP A 111 3.15 -4.95 5.02
N LEU A 112 3.78 -3.82 5.34
CA LEU A 112 4.53 -3.01 4.40
C LEU A 112 6.01 -3.23 4.67
N GLN A 113 6.76 -3.62 3.65
CA GLN A 113 8.21 -3.77 3.72
C GLN A 113 8.83 -2.83 2.69
N ALA A 114 9.82 -2.05 3.10
CA ALA A 114 10.59 -1.21 2.19
C ALA A 114 12.02 -1.05 2.69
N GLU A 115 12.95 -1.14 1.75
CA GLU A 115 14.38 -0.93 1.97
C GLU A 115 14.92 0.09 0.97
N GLY A 116 15.89 0.88 1.41
CA GLY A 116 16.61 1.82 0.56
C GLY A 116 18.08 1.46 0.48
N HIS A 117 18.59 1.37 -0.72
CA HIS A 117 20.00 1.17 -1.00
C HIS A 117 20.61 2.49 -1.51
N CYS A 118 21.41 3.12 -0.64
CA CYS A 118 22.08 4.37 -1.00
C CYS A 118 23.38 4.08 -1.69
N THR A 119 23.56 4.66 -2.83
CA THR A 119 24.88 4.72 -3.44
C THR A 119 25.81 5.64 -2.64
N LEU A 120 27.10 5.33 -2.71
CA LEU A 120 28.24 5.93 -1.96
C LEU A 120 28.37 7.47 -2.05
N ARG A 121 27.38 8.21 -2.57
CA ARG A 121 27.43 9.67 -2.72
C ARG A 121 27.82 10.42 -1.44
N ARG A 122 27.37 9.94 -0.26
CA ARG A 122 27.72 10.59 1.01
C ARG A 122 29.21 10.52 1.32
N THR A 123 29.87 9.45 0.91
CA THR A 123 31.32 9.27 1.12
C THR A 123 32.14 10.07 0.10
N LEU A 124 31.59 10.32 -1.10
CA LEU A 124 32.30 10.99 -2.20
C LEU A 124 32.34 12.51 -2.06
N TYR A 125 31.39 13.14 -1.37
CA TYR A 125 31.50 14.58 -1.02
C TYR A 125 32.72 14.88 -0.14
N ALA A 126 33.25 13.87 0.58
CA ALA A 126 34.45 13.98 1.40
C ALA A 126 35.76 13.81 0.59
N THR A 127 35.71 13.35 -0.65
CA THR A 127 36.89 12.96 -1.43
C THR A 127 37.28 13.98 -2.51
N GLY A 128 36.62 15.15 -2.60
CA GLY A 128 37.07 16.27 -3.45
C GLY A 128 37.03 16.01 -4.97
N PRO A 129 38.10 16.30 -5.73
CA PRO A 129 38.05 16.34 -7.19
C PRO A 129 37.77 15.01 -7.90
N LEU A 130 37.87 13.87 -7.21
CA LEU A 130 37.48 12.56 -7.74
C LEU A 130 35.98 12.41 -7.93
N TYR A 131 35.15 13.31 -7.37
CA TYR A 131 33.72 13.34 -7.55
C TYR A 131 33.28 13.33 -9.03
N PHE A 132 34.00 14.08 -9.90
CA PHE A 132 33.64 14.15 -11.33
C PHE A 132 33.86 12.82 -12.07
N VAL A 133 34.83 12.04 -11.67
CA VAL A 133 35.07 10.73 -12.28
C VAL A 133 34.00 9.72 -11.87
N PHE A 134 33.61 9.75 -10.60
CA PHE A 134 32.57 8.84 -10.08
C PHE A 134 31.13 9.26 -10.39
N ALA A 135 30.88 10.55 -10.66
CA ALA A 135 29.55 11.01 -11.13
C ALA A 135 29.20 10.48 -12.54
N MET A 136 30.15 9.95 -13.27
CA MET A 136 29.90 9.25 -14.54
C MET A 136 29.37 7.83 -14.36
N PHE A 137 29.46 7.25 -13.17
CA PHE A 137 28.95 5.92 -12.85
C PHE A 137 27.64 6.06 -12.05
N ASP A 138 26.55 6.31 -12.73
CA ASP A 138 25.14 6.41 -12.31
C ASP A 138 24.88 6.17 -10.79
N PRO A 139 25.03 7.19 -9.94
CA PRO A 139 24.81 7.05 -8.52
C PRO A 139 23.33 7.25 -8.20
N SER A 140 22.50 6.26 -8.51
CA SER A 140 21.09 6.27 -8.17
C SER A 140 20.87 5.61 -6.80
N ASP A 141 20.10 6.28 -5.93
CA ASP A 141 19.52 5.62 -4.76
C ASP A 141 18.41 4.69 -5.25
N THR A 142 18.39 3.45 -4.79
CA THR A 142 17.39 2.46 -5.18
C THR A 142 16.52 2.12 -3.98
N TYR A 143 15.23 2.09 -4.20
CA TYR A 143 14.22 1.73 -3.19
C TYR A 143 13.50 0.48 -3.65
N GLU A 144 13.38 -0.47 -2.73
CA GLU A 144 12.66 -1.71 -2.94
C GLU A 144 11.52 -1.80 -1.95
N GLY A 145 10.39 -2.35 -2.35
CA GLY A 145 9.25 -2.51 -1.46
C GLY A 145 8.35 -3.66 -1.84
N ARG A 146 7.63 -4.10 -0.83
CA ARG A 146 6.70 -5.20 -0.91
C ARG A 146 5.53 -4.93 0.03
N VAL A 147 4.34 -5.40 -0.37
CA VAL A 147 3.12 -5.38 0.44
C VAL A 147 2.58 -6.79 0.55
N ASP A 148 2.37 -7.25 1.77
CA ASP A 148 1.75 -8.53 2.08
C ASP A 148 0.36 -8.28 2.67
N LEU A 149 -0.67 -8.87 2.08
CA LEU A 149 -2.07 -8.67 2.42
C LEU A 149 -2.73 -10.00 2.75
N SER A 150 -3.22 -10.15 3.96
CA SER A 150 -3.99 -11.34 4.36
C SER A 150 -5.48 -11.05 4.31
N GLY A 151 -6.25 -12.01 3.80
CA GLY A 151 -7.69 -11.86 3.70
C GLY A 151 -8.44 -13.16 3.60
N THR A 152 -9.74 -13.07 3.86
CA THR A 152 -10.69 -14.17 3.72
C THR A 152 -11.88 -13.72 2.87
N VAL A 153 -12.36 -14.62 2.04
CA VAL A 153 -13.57 -14.43 1.23
C VAL A 153 -14.53 -15.55 1.58
N THR A 154 -15.71 -15.17 2.02
CA THR A 154 -16.76 -16.13 2.44
C THR A 154 -18.05 -15.87 1.66
N GLY A 155 -18.76 -16.93 1.34
CA GLY A 155 -20.12 -16.81 0.80
C GLY A 155 -21.13 -16.48 1.90
N SER A 156 -22.35 -16.06 1.52
CA SER A 156 -23.44 -15.66 2.42
C SER A 156 -23.85 -16.74 3.45
N ALA A 157 -23.64 -18.02 3.15
CA ALA A 157 -23.89 -19.12 4.08
C ALA A 157 -22.66 -19.44 4.97
N GLY A 158 -21.61 -18.61 4.96
CA GLY A 158 -20.43 -18.78 5.78
C GLY A 158 -19.37 -19.75 5.19
N GLN A 159 -19.61 -20.31 3.98
CA GLN A 159 -18.58 -21.15 3.35
C GLN A 159 -17.39 -20.30 2.91
N GLN A 160 -16.19 -20.79 3.18
CA GLN A 160 -14.96 -20.16 2.76
C GLN A 160 -14.74 -20.38 1.27
N LEU A 161 -14.59 -19.29 0.50
CA LEU A 161 -14.32 -19.32 -0.94
C LEU A 161 -12.82 -19.08 -1.24
N LEU A 162 -12.16 -18.34 -0.37
CA LEU A 162 -10.73 -18.09 -0.44
C LEU A 162 -10.23 -17.67 0.95
N ALA A 163 -9.03 -18.09 1.32
CA ALA A 163 -8.28 -17.50 2.44
C ALA A 163 -6.80 -17.65 2.17
N GLY A 164 -6.03 -16.65 2.56
CA GLY A 164 -4.59 -16.68 2.38
C GLY A 164 -3.90 -15.35 2.57
N THR A 165 -2.59 -15.39 2.40
CA THR A 165 -1.75 -14.20 2.32
C THR A 165 -1.29 -14.02 0.87
N PHE A 166 -1.48 -12.82 0.36
CA PHE A 166 -1.13 -12.42 -0.99
C PHE A 166 0.05 -11.47 -0.90
N ASN A 167 1.11 -11.80 -1.61
CA ASN A 167 2.37 -11.10 -1.50
C ASN A 167 2.68 -10.43 -2.84
N SER A 168 2.97 -9.13 -2.84
CA SER A 168 3.46 -8.49 -4.06
C SER A 168 4.82 -9.08 -4.46
N LYS A 169 5.17 -8.87 -5.71
CA LYS A 169 6.58 -8.92 -6.11
C LYS A 169 7.31 -7.77 -5.42
N THR A 170 8.63 -7.90 -5.30
CA THR A 170 9.47 -6.76 -4.92
C THR A 170 9.47 -5.76 -6.08
N HIS A 171 8.97 -4.56 -5.82
CA HIS A 171 9.03 -3.45 -6.77
C HIS A 171 10.24 -2.58 -6.46
N THR A 172 10.93 -2.15 -7.50
CA THR A 172 12.17 -1.39 -7.38
C THR A 172 12.05 -0.07 -8.12
N LYS A 173 12.44 1.02 -7.47
CA LYS A 173 12.51 2.35 -8.07
C LYS A 173 13.83 3.02 -7.76
N SER A 174 14.49 3.50 -8.80
CA SER A 174 15.75 4.25 -8.68
C SER A 174 15.50 5.74 -8.87
N THR A 175 16.24 6.56 -8.13
CA THR A 175 16.27 8.03 -8.31
C THR A 175 17.69 8.54 -8.25
N ILE A 176 18.03 9.41 -9.20
CA ILE A 176 19.36 10.02 -9.32
C ILE A 176 19.52 11.19 -8.33
N THR A 177 18.41 11.75 -7.85
CA THR A 177 18.45 12.96 -7.03
C THR A 177 18.53 12.66 -5.54
N THR A 178 19.29 13.48 -4.83
CA THR A 178 19.39 13.46 -3.36
C THR A 178 18.27 14.27 -2.70
N ASP A 179 17.36 14.84 -3.49
CA ASP A 179 16.24 15.62 -2.99
C ASP A 179 15.23 14.75 -2.24
N ARG A 180 14.77 15.26 -1.11
CA ARG A 180 13.82 14.57 -0.22
C ARG A 180 12.49 14.24 -0.93
N LEU A 181 12.02 15.14 -1.80
CA LEU A 181 10.76 14.96 -2.53
C LEU A 181 10.85 13.80 -3.54
N ASN A 182 11.95 13.71 -4.26
CA ASN A 182 12.14 12.63 -5.23
C ASN A 182 12.34 11.27 -4.56
N ARG A 183 12.94 11.24 -3.38
CA ARG A 183 13.03 10.03 -2.55
C ARG A 183 11.66 9.61 -2.04
N ALA A 184 10.86 10.55 -1.53
CA ALA A 184 9.50 10.27 -1.10
C ALA A 184 8.64 9.76 -2.26
N PHE A 185 8.76 10.34 -3.46
CA PHE A 185 8.06 9.87 -4.65
C PHE A 185 8.50 8.46 -5.07
N ALA A 186 9.80 8.14 -4.97
CA ALA A 186 10.28 6.79 -5.27
C ALA A 186 9.72 5.75 -4.29
N VAL A 187 9.70 6.06 -2.99
CA VAL A 187 9.12 5.21 -1.94
C VAL A 187 7.60 5.07 -2.12
N GLU A 188 6.89 6.17 -2.43
CA GLU A 188 5.46 6.15 -2.75
C GLU A 188 5.17 5.22 -3.92
N THR A 189 5.93 5.37 -5.01
CA THR A 189 5.76 4.55 -6.22
C THR A 189 5.90 3.06 -5.89
N VAL A 190 6.90 2.69 -5.12
CA VAL A 190 7.14 1.30 -4.73
C VAL A 190 5.98 0.72 -3.91
N PHE A 191 5.49 1.44 -2.91
CA PHE A 191 4.34 0.99 -2.12
C PHE A 191 3.06 0.91 -2.94
N ARG A 192 2.80 1.89 -3.80
CA ARG A 192 1.64 1.91 -4.68
C ARG A 192 1.64 0.72 -5.64
N GLU A 193 2.74 0.48 -6.35
CA GLU A 193 2.85 -0.64 -7.29
C GLU A 193 2.74 -1.99 -6.58
N SER A 194 3.33 -2.11 -5.38
CA SER A 194 3.22 -3.31 -4.56
C SER A 194 1.79 -3.57 -4.09
N LEU A 195 1.07 -2.53 -3.66
CA LEU A 195 -0.34 -2.66 -3.25
C LEU A 195 -1.22 -3.10 -4.42
N ILE A 196 -1.05 -2.48 -5.59
CA ILE A 196 -1.78 -2.84 -6.82
C ILE A 196 -1.52 -4.31 -7.18
N ASP A 197 -0.26 -4.74 -7.19
CA ASP A 197 0.11 -6.11 -7.54
C ASP A 197 -0.51 -7.13 -6.58
N THR A 198 -0.47 -6.85 -5.28
CA THR A 198 -1.07 -7.71 -4.25
C THR A 198 -2.58 -7.85 -4.42
N ILE A 199 -3.29 -6.73 -4.64
CA ILE A 199 -4.74 -6.74 -4.87
C ILE A 199 -5.07 -7.50 -6.16
N GLN A 200 -4.33 -7.28 -7.24
CA GLN A 200 -4.51 -8.03 -8.48
C GLN A 200 -4.29 -9.52 -8.30
N GLN A 201 -3.31 -9.92 -7.50
CA GLN A 201 -3.06 -11.32 -7.18
C GLN A 201 -4.24 -11.93 -6.42
N LEU A 202 -4.76 -11.24 -5.39
CA LEU A 202 -5.94 -11.67 -4.66
C LEU A 202 -7.12 -11.90 -5.60
N ILE A 203 -7.44 -10.90 -6.43
CA ILE A 203 -8.58 -10.98 -7.36
C ILE A 203 -8.39 -12.11 -8.37
N ARG A 204 -7.20 -12.25 -8.95
CA ARG A 204 -6.92 -13.34 -9.89
C ARG A 204 -7.02 -14.72 -9.24
N THR A 205 -6.59 -14.83 -7.98
CA THR A 205 -6.70 -16.09 -7.23
C THR A 205 -8.15 -16.41 -6.91
N LEU A 206 -8.93 -15.41 -6.48
CA LEU A 206 -10.36 -15.55 -6.22
C LEU A 206 -11.11 -16.02 -7.48
N VAL A 207 -10.93 -15.31 -8.58
CA VAL A 207 -11.62 -15.63 -9.85
C VAL A 207 -11.20 -16.98 -10.44
N LYS A 208 -10.02 -17.50 -10.09
CA LYS A 208 -9.56 -18.83 -10.52
C LYS A 208 -9.92 -19.94 -9.53
N SER A 209 -10.41 -19.61 -8.33
CA SER A 209 -10.75 -20.62 -7.32
C SER A 209 -11.94 -21.45 -7.78
N PRO A 210 -11.82 -22.79 -7.73
CA PRO A 210 -12.92 -23.69 -8.04
C PRO A 210 -14.13 -23.46 -7.12
N GLU A 211 -13.86 -23.17 -5.84
CA GLU A 211 -14.88 -22.92 -4.82
C GLU A 211 -15.72 -21.68 -5.16
N PHE A 212 -15.07 -20.63 -5.69
CA PHE A 212 -15.75 -19.43 -6.14
C PHE A 212 -16.60 -19.70 -7.39
N HIS A 213 -16.09 -20.46 -8.36
CA HIS A 213 -16.85 -20.83 -9.55
C HIS A 213 -18.09 -21.65 -9.21
N GLU A 214 -17.93 -22.72 -8.43
CA GLU A 214 -19.07 -23.53 -8.00
C GLU A 214 -20.11 -22.74 -7.20
N TYR A 215 -19.66 -21.79 -6.41
CA TYR A 215 -20.53 -20.90 -5.66
C TYR A 215 -21.32 -19.98 -6.60
N ALA A 216 -20.66 -19.34 -7.54
CA ALA A 216 -21.25 -18.44 -8.51
C ALA A 216 -22.30 -19.17 -9.37
N ASP A 217 -21.95 -20.36 -9.86
CA ASP A 217 -22.85 -21.18 -10.69
C ASP A 217 -24.10 -21.61 -9.91
N ARG A 218 -23.94 -22.03 -8.66
CA ARG A 218 -25.10 -22.38 -7.78
C ARG A 218 -26.03 -21.20 -7.50
N ARG A 219 -25.50 -20.00 -7.35
CA ARG A 219 -26.29 -18.79 -7.13
C ARG A 219 -27.04 -18.37 -8.40
N ASN A 220 -26.36 -18.43 -9.54
CA ASN A 220 -26.98 -18.12 -10.84
C ASN A 220 -28.05 -19.14 -11.26
N ALA A 221 -27.94 -20.41 -10.82
CA ALA A 221 -28.90 -21.47 -11.14
C ALA A 221 -30.18 -21.42 -10.26
N LYS A 222 -30.19 -20.68 -9.15
CA LYS A 222 -31.42 -20.51 -8.36
C LYS A 222 -32.31 -19.49 -9.07
N PRO A 223 -33.51 -19.89 -9.55
CA PRO A 223 -34.47 -18.92 -10.07
C PRO A 223 -34.83 -17.93 -8.95
N VAL A 224 -34.83 -16.64 -9.30
CA VAL A 224 -35.38 -15.59 -8.44
C VAL A 224 -36.82 -16.02 -8.10
N GLN A 225 -37.04 -16.48 -6.88
CA GLN A 225 -38.40 -16.71 -6.42
C GLN A 225 -39.11 -15.34 -6.30
N PRO A 226 -40.27 -15.19 -6.92
CA PRO A 226 -41.00 -13.92 -6.92
C PRO A 226 -41.43 -13.50 -5.52
#